data_50ab966b4308877e6b53c407d586b41c
#
_entry.id   50ab966b4308877e6b53c407d586b41c
#
_cell.length_a   1.000
_cell.length_b   1.000
_cell.length_c   1.000
_cell.angle_alpha   90.00
_cell.angle_beta   90.00
_cell.angle_gamma   90.00
#
_symmetry.space_group_name_H-M   'P 1'
#
loop_
_entity.id
_entity.type
_entity.pdbx_description
1 polymer ?
#
loop_
_entity_poly.entity_id
_entity_poly.type
_entity_poly.pdbx_seq_one_letter_code
_entity_poly.pdbx_strand_id
1 'polypeptide(L)' 'MLENALKSVKEAEEKAAAAMREADAQAAAIIEEAKAK' A
#
# COMPACT_ATOMS: atom_id res chain seq x y z
N MET A 1 -14.96 -21.37 -7.93
CA MET A 1 -15.34 -21.58 -6.54
C MET A 1 -14.17 -21.33 -5.62
N LEU A 2 -13.41 -22.37 -5.25
CA LEU A 2 -12.23 -22.16 -4.41
C LEU A 2 -11.23 -21.23 -5.08
N GLU A 3 -11.09 -21.39 -6.40
CA GLU A 3 -10.16 -20.56 -7.16
C GLU A 3 -10.53 -19.09 -7.11
N ASN A 4 -11.84 -18.79 -7.18
CA ASN A 4 -12.30 -17.41 -7.13
C ASN A 4 -12.07 -16.81 -5.74
N ALA A 5 -12.25 -17.60 -4.69
CA ALA A 5 -12.03 -17.13 -3.34
C ALA A 5 -10.55 -16.81 -3.12
N LEU A 6 -9.67 -17.70 -3.58
CA LEU A 6 -8.23 -17.47 -3.46
C LEU A 6 -7.78 -16.26 -4.26
N LYS A 7 -8.34 -16.10 -5.44
CA LYS A 7 -8.02 -14.96 -6.29
C LYS A 7 -8.44 -13.65 -5.63
N SER A 8 -9.63 -13.65 -5.04
CA SER A 8 -10.13 -12.46 -4.36
C SER A 8 -9.24 -12.08 -3.17
N VAL A 9 -8.83 -13.07 -2.40
CA VAL A 9 -7.95 -12.83 -1.26
C VAL A 9 -6.60 -12.28 -1.74
N LYS A 10 -6.06 -12.88 -2.78
CA LYS A 10 -4.78 -12.44 -3.32
C LYS A 10 -4.86 -11.00 -3.81
N GLU A 11 -5.93 -10.67 -4.51
CA GLU A 11 -6.10 -9.30 -4.99
C GLU A 11 -6.24 -8.31 -3.84
N ALA A 12 -6.96 -8.71 -2.80
CA ALA A 12 -7.11 -7.84 -1.63
C ALA A 12 -5.77 -7.61 -0.94
N GLU A 13 -4.96 -8.67 -0.84
CA GLU A 13 -3.65 -8.54 -0.23
C GLU A 13 -2.72 -7.65 -1.04
N GLU A 14 -2.78 -7.79 -2.36
CA GLU A 14 -1.96 -6.96 -3.23
C GLU A 14 -2.35 -5.49 -3.14
N LYS A 15 -3.65 -5.22 -3.08
CA LYS A 15 -4.13 -3.85 -2.93
C LYS A 15 -3.73 -3.26 -1.59
N ALA A 16 -3.82 -4.05 -0.55
CA ALA A 16 -3.44 -3.59 0.78
C ALA A 16 -1.94 -3.28 0.83
N ALA A 17 -1.12 -4.14 0.23
CA ALA A 17 0.31 -3.92 0.19
C ALA A 17 0.65 -2.66 -0.60
N ALA A 18 -0.03 -2.44 -1.71
CA ALA A 18 0.19 -1.25 -2.52
C ALA A 18 -0.22 0.01 -1.76
N ALA A 19 -1.33 -0.04 -1.03
CA ALA A 19 -1.78 1.09 -0.24
C ALA A 19 -0.79 1.43 0.86
N MET A 20 -0.21 0.41 1.50
CA MET A 20 0.78 0.63 2.55
C MET A 20 2.06 1.24 1.99
N ARG A 21 2.50 0.79 0.82
CA ARG A 21 3.68 1.37 0.19
C ARG A 21 3.45 2.83 -0.17
N GLU A 22 2.26 3.15 -0.65
CA GLU A 22 1.92 4.52 -0.99
C GLU A 22 1.90 5.39 0.26
N ALA A 23 1.31 4.87 1.34
CA ALA A 23 1.28 5.61 2.60
C ALA A 23 2.68 5.87 3.13
N ASP A 24 3.56 4.86 3.03
CA ASP A 24 4.95 5.02 3.45
C ASP A 24 5.66 6.07 2.61
N ALA A 25 5.43 6.06 1.31
CA ALA A 25 6.04 7.03 0.43
C ALA A 25 5.56 8.44 0.73
N GLN A 26 4.26 8.59 1.00
CA GLN A 26 3.71 9.89 1.35
C GLN A 26 4.25 10.39 2.68
N ALA A 27 4.36 9.50 3.66
CA ALA A 27 4.91 9.86 4.95
C ALA A 27 6.36 10.33 4.81
N ALA A 28 7.15 9.60 4.01
CA ALA A 28 8.54 9.97 3.79
C ALA A 28 8.65 11.33 3.10
N ALA A 29 7.76 11.61 2.15
CA ALA A 29 7.76 12.89 1.46
C ALA A 29 7.43 14.04 2.41
N ILE A 30 6.48 13.81 3.30
CA ILE A 30 6.10 14.85 4.27
C ILE A 30 7.26 15.15 5.21
N ILE A 31 7.94 14.10 5.65
CA ILE A 31 9.09 14.27 6.53
C ILE A 31 10.21 15.02 5.83
N GLU A 32 10.45 14.70 4.56
CA GLU A 32 11.47 15.38 3.79
C GLU A 32 11.16 16.85 3.61
N GLU A 33 9.91 17.18 3.37
CA GLU A 33 9.50 18.59 3.26
C GLU A 33 9.71 19.33 4.56
N ALA A 34 9.39 18.68 5.67
CA ALA A 34 9.55 19.30 6.98
C ALA A 34 11.02 19.55 7.28
N LYS A 35 11.89 18.63 6.88
CA LYS A 35 13.35 18.80 7.11
C LYS A 35 13.92 19.93 6.26
N ALA A 36 13.36 20.14 5.08
CA ALA A 36 13.86 21.17 4.19
C ALA A 36 13.61 22.59 4.71
N LYS A 37 12.67 22.72 5.59
CA LYS A 37 12.33 24.01 6.18
C LYS A 37 13.02 24.22 7.50
#